data_1ac7b05d97ff132161ea35055882796f
#
_entry.id   1ac7b05d97ff132161ea35055882796f
#
_cell.length_a   1.000
_cell.length_b   1.000
_cell.length_c   1.000
_cell.angle_alpha   90.00
_cell.angle_beta   90.00
_cell.angle_gamma   90.00
#
_symmetry.space_group_name_H-M   'P 1'
#
loop_
_entity.id
_entity.type
_entity.pdbx_description
1 polymer ?
#
loop_
_entity_poly.entity_id
_entity_poly.type
_entity_poly.pdbx_seq_one_letter_code
_entity_poly.pdbx_strand_id
1 'polypeptide(L)'
;MDNINYLEILPLSNITKYAKGHPSDGVPFTGCPRVHPSDKSKMILVKDPLGNEPKVLEFNLEDILFVEENPSAVTEAGESVPMVKLWVKRGAVGVVLEPFEVA
;
A
#
# COMPACT_ATOMS: atom_id res chain seq x y z
N MET A 1 -7.97 -15.05 -5.63
CA MET A 1 -6.91 -14.47 -6.47
C MET A 1 -5.65 -14.31 -5.67
N ASP A 2 -4.59 -14.99 -6.08
CA ASP A 2 -3.36 -15.05 -5.29
C ASP A 2 -2.20 -14.25 -5.87
N ASN A 3 -2.46 -13.55 -7.00
CA ASN A 3 -1.39 -12.87 -7.74
C ASN A 3 -0.72 -11.75 -6.97
N ILE A 4 -1.39 -11.20 -5.96
CA ILE A 4 -0.86 -10.11 -5.15
C ILE A 4 -0.01 -10.63 -4.00
N ASN A 5 -0.25 -11.86 -3.56
CA ASN A 5 0.38 -12.42 -2.37
C ASN A 5 1.87 -12.73 -2.56
N TYR A 6 2.35 -12.79 -3.81
CA TYR A 6 3.77 -12.98 -4.07
C TYR A 6 4.59 -11.71 -3.90
N LEU A 7 3.94 -10.56 -3.84
CA LEU A 7 4.63 -9.29 -3.63
C LEU A 7 5.12 -9.21 -2.18
N GLU A 8 6.35 -8.78 -2.02
CA GLU A 8 6.94 -8.63 -0.70
C GLU A 8 6.27 -7.50 0.09
N ILE A 9 6.16 -7.69 1.40
CA ILE A 9 5.72 -6.63 2.31
C ILE A 9 6.77 -5.52 2.29
N LEU A 10 6.31 -4.28 2.12
CA LEU A 10 7.19 -3.11 2.19
C LEU A 10 7.29 -2.69 3.66
N PRO A 11 8.50 -2.74 4.26
CA PRO A 11 8.65 -2.32 5.64
C PRO A 11 8.30 -0.84 5.83
N LEU A 12 7.68 -0.53 6.97
CA LEU A 12 7.28 0.85 7.30
C LEU A 12 8.47 1.82 7.20
N SER A 13 9.65 1.41 7.64
CA SER A 13 10.86 2.22 7.58
C SER A 13 11.24 2.65 6.17
N ASN A 14 10.91 1.83 5.17
CA ASN A 14 11.19 2.16 3.77
C ASN A 14 10.22 3.21 3.21
N ILE A 15 9.12 3.43 3.88
CA ILE A 15 8.15 4.48 3.51
C ILE A 15 8.46 5.76 4.29
N THR A 16 8.75 5.64 5.58
CA THR A 16 8.97 6.81 6.45
C THR A 16 10.13 7.69 6.00
N LYS A 17 11.13 7.13 5.35
CA LYS A 17 12.23 7.94 4.84
C LYS A 17 11.82 8.93 3.75
N TYR A 18 10.68 8.70 3.08
CA TYR A 18 10.11 9.63 2.10
C TYR A 18 9.06 10.54 2.71
N ALA A 19 8.44 10.12 3.80
CA ALA A 19 7.28 10.76 4.39
C ALA A 19 7.69 11.93 5.32
N LYS A 20 8.05 13.06 4.72
CA LYS A 20 8.56 14.24 5.44
C LYS A 20 7.57 15.40 5.46
N GLY A 21 6.31 15.15 5.10
CA GLY A 21 5.27 16.17 5.09
C GLY A 21 4.35 16.07 6.30
N HIS A 22 3.22 16.70 6.20
CA HIS A 22 2.21 16.78 7.25
C HIS A 22 0.94 16.07 6.79
N PRO A 23 0.26 15.28 7.65
CA PRO A 23 -0.95 14.55 7.23
C PRO A 23 -2.09 15.47 6.79
N SER A 24 -2.18 16.68 7.34
CA SER A 24 -3.22 17.63 6.93
C SER A 24 -3.11 18.10 5.49
N ASP A 25 -1.94 17.94 4.86
CA ASP A 25 -1.71 18.36 3.47
C ASP A 25 -1.98 17.25 2.46
N GLY A 26 -2.40 16.10 2.93
CA GLY A 26 -2.59 14.92 2.07
C GLY A 26 -3.97 14.31 2.17
N VAL A 27 -4.18 13.29 1.34
CA VAL A 27 -5.38 12.46 1.32
C VAL A 27 -5.00 11.08 1.87
N PRO A 28 -5.75 10.55 2.85
CA PRO A 28 -5.40 9.27 3.47
C PRO A 28 -5.86 8.06 2.65
N PHE A 29 -5.02 7.03 2.65
CA PHE A 29 -5.32 5.71 2.09
C PHE A 29 -4.83 4.65 3.06
N THR A 30 -5.66 3.66 3.34
CA THR A 30 -5.32 2.56 4.26
C THR A 30 -5.20 1.25 3.49
N GLY A 31 -4.19 0.46 3.80
CA GLY A 31 -4.02 -0.85 3.18
C GLY A 31 -2.73 -1.53 3.61
N CYS A 32 -2.45 -2.65 2.97
CA CYS A 32 -1.22 -3.41 3.17
C CYS A 32 -0.15 -2.91 2.20
N PRO A 33 1.00 -2.44 2.70
CA PRO A 33 2.07 -1.96 1.83
C PRO A 33 2.86 -3.13 1.24
N ARG A 34 3.09 -3.07 -0.06
CA ARG A 34 3.87 -4.08 -0.79
C ARG A 34 4.95 -3.41 -1.62
N VAL A 35 6.05 -4.12 -1.84
CA VAL A 35 7.13 -3.67 -2.71
C VAL A 35 6.67 -3.69 -4.15
N HIS A 36 6.93 -2.62 -4.89
CA HIS A 36 6.63 -2.58 -6.32
C HIS A 36 7.56 -3.57 -7.06
N PRO A 37 7.00 -4.44 -7.91
CA PRO A 37 7.79 -5.52 -8.52
C PRO A 37 8.84 -5.06 -9.54
N SER A 38 8.71 -3.85 -10.08
CA SER A 38 9.60 -3.40 -11.15
C SER A 38 10.15 -1.98 -10.99
N ASP A 39 9.61 -1.17 -10.10
CA ASP A 39 10.00 0.23 -9.96
C ASP A 39 10.21 0.59 -8.50
N LYS A 40 11.48 0.85 -8.14
CA LYS A 40 11.87 1.16 -6.76
C LYS A 40 11.40 2.54 -6.28
N SER A 41 11.00 3.42 -7.20
CA SER A 41 10.47 4.74 -6.86
C SER A 41 8.98 4.70 -6.49
N LYS A 42 8.35 3.55 -6.63
CA LYS A 42 6.93 3.35 -6.40
C LYS A 42 6.68 2.31 -5.34
N MET A 43 5.44 2.27 -4.86
CA MET A 43 4.97 1.22 -3.95
C MET A 43 3.58 0.76 -4.35
N ILE A 44 3.23 -0.41 -3.87
CA ILE A 44 1.89 -0.97 -4.01
C ILE A 44 1.20 -0.88 -2.65
N LEU A 45 -0.07 -0.46 -2.67
CA LEU A 45 -0.93 -0.51 -1.49
C LEU A 45 -2.14 -1.38 -1.83
N VAL A 46 -2.31 -2.47 -1.11
CA VAL A 46 -3.45 -3.35 -1.30
C VAL A 46 -4.55 -2.95 -0.33
N LYS A 47 -5.60 -2.33 -0.84
CA LYS A 47 -6.77 -1.97 -0.04
C LYS A 47 -7.61 -3.21 0.17
N ASP A 48 -8.10 -3.37 1.39
CA ASP A 48 -8.96 -4.47 1.78
C ASP A 48 -8.38 -5.85 1.38
N PRO A 49 -7.15 -6.16 1.86
CA PRO A 49 -6.44 -7.36 1.39
C PRO A 49 -7.14 -8.67 1.75
N LEU A 50 -8.04 -8.65 2.73
CA LEU A 50 -8.81 -9.84 3.15
C LEU A 50 -10.23 -9.83 2.60
N GLY A 51 -10.60 -8.81 1.82
CA GLY A 51 -11.91 -8.73 1.20
C GLY A 51 -12.03 -9.60 -0.04
N ASN A 52 -13.25 -9.69 -0.57
CA ASN A 52 -13.53 -10.48 -1.75
C ASN A 52 -12.92 -9.90 -3.02
N GLU A 53 -12.77 -8.58 -3.06
CA GLU A 53 -12.24 -7.87 -4.23
C GLU A 53 -11.21 -6.85 -3.76
N PRO A 54 -10.01 -7.29 -3.39
CA PRO A 54 -8.97 -6.37 -2.97
C PRO A 54 -8.56 -5.46 -4.12
N LYS A 55 -8.44 -4.17 -3.83
CA LYS A 55 -7.96 -3.18 -4.80
C LYS A 55 -6.47 -2.97 -4.64
N VAL A 56 -5.78 -2.93 -5.75
CA VAL A 56 -4.34 -2.71 -5.79
C VAL A 56 -4.07 -1.30 -6.30
N LEU A 57 -3.43 -0.49 -5.48
CA LEU A 57 -3.09 0.88 -5.82
C LEU A 57 -1.58 1.04 -5.96
N GLU A 58 -1.17 1.85 -6.91
CA GLU A 58 0.24 2.19 -7.10
C GLU A 58 0.43 3.67 -6.82
N PHE A 59 1.43 3.99 -6.01
CA PHE A 59 1.80 5.36 -5.69
C PHE A 59 3.29 5.57 -5.88
N ASN A 60 3.68 6.81 -6.21
CA ASN A 60 5.08 7.22 -6.15
C ASN A 60 5.45 7.45 -4.68
N LEU A 61 6.56 6.88 -4.24
CA LEU A 61 7.03 7.05 -2.86
C LEU A 61 7.26 8.52 -2.51
N GLU A 62 7.72 9.32 -3.47
CA GLU A 62 7.95 10.76 -3.27
C GLU A 62 6.69 11.56 -2.98
N ASP A 63 5.51 11.03 -3.33
CA ASP A 63 4.23 11.70 -3.12
C ASP A 63 3.62 11.39 -1.75
N ILE A 64 4.22 10.51 -0.97
CA ILE A 64 3.75 10.17 0.36
C ILE A 64 4.27 11.19 1.36
N LEU A 65 3.35 11.92 2.00
CA LEU A 65 3.69 12.97 2.96
C LEU A 65 3.86 12.43 4.37
N PHE A 66 3.05 11.45 4.73
CA PHE A 66 3.04 10.93 6.08
C PHE A 66 2.55 9.49 6.06
N VAL A 67 3.02 8.67 6.98
CA VAL A 67 2.58 7.29 7.13
C VAL A 67 2.52 6.94 8.61
N GLU A 68 1.49 6.19 8.99
CA GLU A 68 1.41 5.62 10.33
C GLU A 68 1.00 4.16 10.27
N GLU A 69 1.45 3.42 11.24
CA GLU A 69 1.12 2.01 11.39
C GLU A 69 -0.30 1.87 11.91
N ASN A 70 -1.06 1.01 11.27
CA ASN A 70 -2.39 0.63 11.73
C ASN A 70 -2.34 -0.76 12.38
N PRO A 71 -3.35 -1.13 13.17
CA PRO A 71 -3.47 -2.50 13.65
C PRO A 71 -3.46 -3.49 12.49
N SER A 72 -2.69 -4.56 12.62
CA SER A 72 -2.63 -5.60 11.61
C SER A 72 -3.98 -6.29 11.43
N ALA A 73 -4.29 -6.65 10.19
CA ALA A 73 -5.42 -7.52 9.91
C ALA A 73 -4.99 -8.97 10.13
N VAL A 74 -5.93 -9.81 10.54
CA VAL A 74 -5.64 -11.23 10.82
C VAL A 74 -6.54 -12.09 9.92
N THR A 75 -5.93 -13.03 9.22
CA THR A 75 -6.66 -14.00 8.38
C THR A 75 -7.34 -15.04 9.24
N GLU A 76 -8.25 -15.82 8.65
CA GLU A 76 -8.89 -16.95 9.32
C GLU A 76 -7.86 -18.00 9.79
N ALA A 77 -6.76 -18.12 9.05
CA ALA A 77 -5.65 -19.00 9.41
C ALA A 77 -4.76 -18.45 10.51
N GLY A 78 -5.05 -17.25 11.02
CA GLY A 78 -4.26 -16.61 12.07
C GLY A 78 -3.03 -15.88 11.57
N GLU A 79 -2.86 -15.73 10.26
CA GLU A 79 -1.75 -14.97 9.69
C GLU A 79 -1.98 -13.48 9.83
N SER A 80 -0.95 -12.76 10.26
CA SER A 80 -1.02 -11.31 10.43
C SER A 80 -0.63 -10.60 9.13
N VAL A 81 -1.46 -9.65 8.72
CA VAL A 81 -1.21 -8.81 7.55
C VAL A 81 -0.95 -7.39 8.04
N PRO A 82 0.25 -6.84 7.83
CA PRO A 82 0.55 -5.47 8.27
C PRO A 82 -0.29 -4.46 7.48
N MET A 83 -0.79 -3.45 8.19
CA MET A 83 -1.60 -2.39 7.61
C MET A 83 -1.00 -1.03 7.94
N VAL A 84 -1.07 -0.12 6.99
CA VAL A 84 -0.62 1.25 7.19
C VAL A 84 -1.67 2.23 6.68
N LYS A 85 -1.57 3.46 7.16
CA LYS A 85 -2.34 4.59 6.64
C LYS A 85 -1.36 5.58 6.04
N LEU A 86 -1.51 5.85 4.75
CA LEU A 86 -0.67 6.78 4.00
C LEU A 86 -1.43 8.07 3.77
N TRP A 87 -0.77 9.20 3.89
CA TRP A 87 -1.30 10.48 3.40
C TRP A 87 -0.51 10.85 2.15
N VAL A 88 -1.22 10.91 1.03
CA VAL A 88 -0.62 11.16 -0.27
C VAL A 88 -0.90 12.60 -0.69
N LYS A 89 0.11 13.26 -1.25
CA LYS A 89 0.05 14.65 -1.68
C LYS A 89 -1.13 14.89 -2.61
N ARG A 90 -1.90 15.94 -2.34
CA ARG A 90 -3.01 16.34 -3.22
C ARG A 90 -2.49 16.68 -4.61
N GLY A 91 -3.19 16.20 -5.63
CA GLY A 91 -2.78 16.37 -7.01
C GLY A 91 -1.77 15.36 -7.53
N ALA A 92 -1.27 14.48 -6.65
CA ALA A 92 -0.42 13.37 -7.08
C ALA A 92 -1.24 12.36 -7.90
N VAL A 93 -0.55 11.61 -8.74
CA VAL A 93 -1.18 10.57 -9.56
C VAL A 93 -1.01 9.23 -8.86
N GLY A 94 -2.14 8.59 -8.55
CA GLY A 94 -2.16 7.19 -8.15
C GLY A 94 -2.75 6.37 -9.30
N VAL A 95 -2.39 5.10 -9.36
CA VAL A 95 -2.88 4.19 -10.40
C VAL A 95 -3.60 3.03 -9.73
N VAL A 96 -4.79 2.71 -10.22
CA VAL A 96 -5.50 1.51 -9.82
C VAL A 96 -5.07 0.38 -10.73
N LEU A 97 -4.53 -0.68 -10.15
CA LEU A 97 -4.10 -1.86 -10.88
C LEU A 97 -5.16 -2.96 -10.69
N GLU A 98 -5.55 -3.60 -11.78
CA GLU A 98 -6.51 -4.70 -11.73
C GLU A 98 -5.79 -6.00 -12.09
N PRO A 99 -5.36 -6.77 -11.08
CA PRO A 99 -4.74 -8.07 -11.35
C PRO A 99 -5.71 -8.99 -12.05
N PHE A 100 -5.22 -9.75 -12.99
CA PHE A 100 -6.04 -10.74 -13.70
C PHE A 100 -5.25 -12.02 -13.84
N GLU A 101 -5.96 -13.13 -13.97
CA GLU A 101 -5.36 -14.44 -14.14
C GLU A 101 -5.18 -14.73 -15.63
N VAL A 102 -3.97 -15.16 -15.99
CA VAL A 102 -3.68 -15.57 -17.36
C VAL A 102 -4.11 -17.00 -17.53
N ALA A 103 -4.99 -17.20 -18.47
CA ALA A 103 -5.54 -18.53 -18.77
C ALA A 103 -4.53 -19.42 -19.50
#